data_977ee8f851be275db38f27495b380a9f
#
_entry.id   977ee8f851be275db38f27495b380a9f
#
_cell.length_a   1.000
_cell.length_b   1.000
_cell.length_c   1.000
_cell.angle_alpha   90.00
_cell.angle_beta   90.00
_cell.angle_gamma   90.00
#
_symmetry.space_group_name_H-M   'P 1'
#
loop_
_entity.id
_entity.type
_entity.pdbx_description
1 polymer ?
#
loop_
_entity_poly.entity_id
_entity_poly.type
_entity_poly.pdbx_seq_one_letter_code
_entity_poly.pdbx_strand_id
1 'polypeptide(L)'
;MTEERNNEFRNVVPLQIRFNDVDKFGHVNNTIYFQFYDSGKTDYVSTVCKGFDWDQYAIFVVKIEVEFFAQIKGADRIAVRTRTVHLGNKSFRLEQEIFDIDTQEVKSRCLSILVLYDLEQKQSISFPDEWRQAIRDYDGIL
;
A
#
# COMPACT_ATOMS: atom_id res chain seq x y z
N MET A 1 -15.34 18.04 7.58
CA MET A 1 -15.72 16.93 8.44
C MET A 1 -14.58 15.94 8.51
N THR A 2 -14.30 15.47 9.70
CA THR A 2 -13.16 14.59 9.94
C THR A 2 -13.27 13.25 9.22
N GLU A 3 -14.46 12.73 9.03
CA GLU A 3 -14.71 11.47 8.34
C GLU A 3 -14.35 11.54 6.86
N GLU A 4 -14.58 12.67 6.20
CA GLU A 4 -14.23 12.85 4.79
C GLU A 4 -12.72 12.85 4.57
N ARG A 5 -11.95 13.40 5.50
CA ARG A 5 -10.49 13.39 5.40
C ARG A 5 -9.93 11.99 5.51
N ASN A 6 -10.54 11.15 6.36
CA ASN A 6 -10.09 9.78 6.57
C ASN A 6 -10.36 8.87 5.37
N ASN A 7 -11.13 9.34 4.40
CA ASN A 7 -11.40 8.59 3.18
C ASN A 7 -10.51 8.98 1.99
N GLU A 8 -9.64 9.97 2.18
CA GLU A 8 -8.74 10.40 1.11
C GLU A 8 -7.48 9.54 1.06
N PHE A 9 -7.09 9.18 -0.15
CA PHE A 9 -5.79 8.60 -0.43
C PHE A 9 -4.85 9.69 -0.92
N ARG A 10 -3.86 10.04 -0.13
CA ARG A 10 -2.86 11.05 -0.50
C ARG A 10 -1.69 10.46 -1.26
N ASN A 11 -1.39 9.18 -1.02
CA ASN A 11 -0.30 8.49 -1.71
C ASN A 11 -0.87 7.76 -2.91
N VAL A 12 -0.45 8.17 -4.10
CA VAL A 12 -0.87 7.57 -5.37
C VAL A 12 0.37 7.36 -6.23
N VAL A 13 0.54 6.14 -6.72
CA VAL A 13 1.70 5.76 -7.54
C VAL A 13 1.20 5.15 -8.84
N PRO A 14 1.54 5.74 -10.00
CA PRO A 14 1.26 5.10 -11.29
C PRO A 14 1.98 3.76 -11.39
N LEU A 15 1.31 2.79 -11.98
CA LEU A 15 1.85 1.45 -12.18
C LEU A 15 2.11 1.20 -13.65
N GLN A 16 3.18 0.47 -13.94
CA GLN A 16 3.48 0.02 -15.28
C GLN A 16 3.07 -1.44 -15.43
N ILE A 17 2.20 -1.73 -16.39
CA ILE A 17 1.84 -3.09 -16.76
C ILE A 17 2.91 -3.59 -17.74
N ARG A 18 3.59 -4.69 -17.38
CA ARG A 18 4.65 -5.28 -18.19
C ARG A 18 4.06 -6.39 -19.04
N PHE A 19 4.77 -6.74 -20.13
CA PHE A 19 4.35 -7.81 -21.04
C PHE A 19 4.03 -9.12 -20.28
N ASN A 20 4.90 -9.51 -19.35
CA ASN A 20 4.74 -10.76 -18.61
C ASN A 20 3.68 -10.69 -17.49
N ASP A 21 3.12 -9.51 -17.21
CA ASP A 21 2.07 -9.36 -16.22
C ASP A 21 0.71 -9.83 -16.74
N VAL A 22 0.58 -9.95 -18.06
CA VAL A 22 -0.68 -10.23 -18.76
C VAL A 22 -0.72 -11.68 -19.19
N ASP A 23 -1.83 -12.36 -18.88
CA ASP A 23 -2.04 -13.75 -19.29
C ASP A 23 -2.55 -13.87 -20.74
N LYS A 24 -2.80 -15.09 -21.18
CA LYS A 24 -3.26 -15.35 -22.55
C LYS A 24 -4.63 -14.75 -22.88
N PHE A 25 -5.40 -14.37 -21.86
CA PHE A 25 -6.70 -13.73 -22.05
C PHE A 25 -6.62 -12.21 -22.15
N GLY A 26 -5.42 -11.64 -22.04
CA GLY A 26 -5.20 -10.20 -22.07
C GLY A 26 -5.46 -9.50 -20.75
N HIS A 27 -5.55 -10.24 -19.66
CA HIS A 27 -5.80 -9.70 -18.32
C HIS A 27 -4.57 -9.84 -17.45
N VAL A 28 -4.37 -8.87 -16.56
CA VAL A 28 -3.28 -8.94 -15.59
C VAL A 28 -3.52 -10.12 -14.66
N ASN A 29 -2.50 -10.97 -14.51
CA ASN A 29 -2.56 -12.15 -13.65
C ASN A 29 -2.78 -11.73 -12.20
N ASN A 30 -3.64 -12.44 -11.49
CA ASN A 30 -3.99 -12.14 -10.10
C ASN A 30 -2.77 -12.04 -9.18
N THR A 31 -1.73 -12.85 -9.43
CA THR A 31 -0.51 -12.82 -8.60
C THR A 31 0.27 -11.51 -8.76
N ILE A 32 0.14 -10.84 -9.88
CA ILE A 32 0.82 -9.57 -10.14
C ILE A 32 0.24 -8.43 -9.29
N TYR A 33 -1.02 -8.52 -8.89
CA TYR A 33 -1.64 -7.53 -8.00
C TYR A 33 -0.84 -7.38 -6.70
N PHE A 34 -0.30 -8.48 -6.17
CA PHE A 34 0.51 -8.42 -4.94
C PHE A 34 1.79 -7.60 -5.15
N GLN A 35 2.40 -7.70 -6.33
CA GLN A 35 3.57 -6.88 -6.67
C GLN A 35 3.20 -5.41 -6.77
N PHE A 36 2.04 -5.10 -7.33
CA PHE A 36 1.54 -3.73 -7.41
C PHE A 36 1.28 -3.15 -6.02
N TYR A 37 0.67 -3.91 -5.14
CA TYR A 37 0.43 -3.48 -3.76
C TYR A 37 1.74 -3.30 -3.00
N ASP A 38 2.71 -4.17 -3.23
CA ASP A 38 4.03 -4.06 -2.61
C ASP A 38 4.75 -2.77 -3.04
N SER A 39 4.67 -2.44 -4.32
CA SER A 39 5.21 -1.18 -4.85
C SER A 39 4.58 0.03 -4.17
N GLY A 40 3.27 0.01 -4.00
CA GLY A 40 2.54 1.09 -3.32
C GLY A 40 2.94 1.21 -1.86
N LYS A 41 3.04 0.10 -1.17
CA LYS A 41 3.48 0.05 0.23
C LYS A 41 4.88 0.65 0.39
N THR A 42 5.81 0.24 -0.45
CA THR A 42 7.20 0.70 -0.39
C THR A 42 7.29 2.20 -0.64
N ASP A 43 6.59 2.70 -1.64
CA ASP A 43 6.53 4.14 -1.91
C ASP A 43 5.93 4.90 -0.74
N TYR A 44 4.83 4.39 -0.19
CA TYR A 44 4.14 5.00 0.95
C TYR A 44 5.09 5.16 2.15
N VAL A 45 5.73 4.07 2.55
CA VAL A 45 6.63 4.07 3.71
C VAL A 45 7.80 5.02 3.48
N SER A 46 8.39 4.98 2.30
CA SER A 46 9.53 5.85 1.97
C SER A 46 9.14 7.33 1.92
N THR A 47 7.92 7.62 1.51
CA THR A 47 7.43 9.00 1.41
C THR A 47 7.04 9.56 2.78
N VAL A 48 6.32 8.78 3.57
CA VAL A 48 5.75 9.23 4.85
C VAL A 48 6.78 9.13 5.97
N CYS A 49 7.49 8.01 6.04
CA CYS A 49 8.52 7.78 7.06
C CYS A 49 9.88 8.22 6.52
N LYS A 50 10.10 9.51 6.46
CA LYS A 50 11.33 10.07 5.91
C LYS A 50 12.55 9.54 6.65
N GLY A 51 13.56 9.16 5.88
CA GLY A 51 14.78 8.58 6.43
C GLY A 51 14.66 7.09 6.73
N PHE A 52 13.57 6.43 6.33
CA PHE A 52 13.41 4.99 6.52
C PHE A 52 14.55 4.25 5.82
N ASP A 53 15.29 3.48 6.62
CA ASP A 53 16.46 2.72 6.13
C ASP A 53 16.05 1.26 5.92
N TRP A 54 15.88 0.88 4.65
CA TRP A 54 15.50 -0.48 4.28
C TRP A 54 16.57 -1.54 4.54
N ASP A 55 17.79 -1.11 4.86
CA ASP A 55 18.86 -2.03 5.28
C ASP A 55 18.76 -2.37 6.76
N GLN A 56 18.15 -1.48 7.55
CA GLN A 56 17.97 -1.69 8.98
C GLN A 56 16.57 -2.21 9.32
N TYR A 57 15.57 -1.77 8.59
CA TYR A 57 14.17 -2.08 8.89
C TYR A 57 13.50 -2.78 7.72
N ALA A 58 12.51 -3.61 8.06
CA ALA A 58 11.63 -4.23 7.08
C ALA A 58 10.18 -4.04 7.52
N ILE A 59 9.29 -4.12 6.56
CA ILE A 59 7.85 -4.14 6.79
C ILE A 59 7.35 -5.53 6.40
N PHE A 60 6.91 -6.30 7.39
CA PHE A 60 6.42 -7.66 7.14
C PHE A 60 4.90 -7.69 7.14
N VAL A 61 4.35 -8.38 6.16
CA VAL A 61 2.91 -8.61 6.06
C VAL A 61 2.55 -9.76 7.00
N VAL A 62 1.64 -9.50 7.93
CA VAL A 62 1.09 -10.52 8.83
C VAL A 62 -0.17 -11.13 8.26
N LYS A 63 -1.01 -10.28 7.66
CA LYS A 63 -2.26 -10.71 7.04
C LYS A 63 -2.56 -9.81 5.85
N ILE A 64 -3.09 -10.40 4.79
CA ILE A 64 -3.47 -9.67 3.60
C ILE A 64 -4.81 -10.21 3.07
N GLU A 65 -5.72 -9.31 2.73
CA GLU A 65 -6.98 -9.63 2.10
C GLU A 65 -7.10 -8.80 0.83
N VAL A 66 -7.27 -9.47 -0.30
CA VAL A 66 -7.40 -8.82 -1.60
C VAL A 66 -8.74 -9.18 -2.22
N GLU A 67 -9.46 -8.16 -2.67
CA GLU A 67 -10.69 -8.32 -3.42
C GLU A 67 -10.45 -7.88 -4.86
N PHE A 68 -11.01 -8.61 -5.80
CA PHE A 68 -10.89 -8.36 -7.23
C PHE A 68 -12.26 -7.97 -7.76
N PHE A 69 -12.46 -6.70 -8.11
CA PHE A 69 -13.77 -6.19 -8.53
C PHE A 69 -13.93 -6.21 -10.04
N ALA A 70 -12.85 -5.98 -10.78
CA ALA A 70 -12.87 -5.89 -12.24
C ALA A 70 -11.52 -6.32 -12.78
N GLN A 71 -11.50 -6.78 -14.04
CA GLN A 71 -10.27 -7.18 -14.71
C GLN A 71 -9.43 -5.96 -15.07
N ILE A 72 -8.12 -6.11 -15.00
CA ILE A 72 -7.17 -5.13 -15.52
C ILE A 72 -6.66 -5.68 -16.86
N LYS A 73 -6.85 -4.92 -17.93
CA LYS A 73 -6.38 -5.27 -19.26
C LYS A 73 -5.00 -4.68 -19.50
N GLY A 74 -4.25 -5.29 -20.42
CA GLY A 74 -2.88 -4.85 -20.68
C GLY A 74 -2.74 -3.40 -21.13
N ALA A 75 -3.77 -2.85 -21.76
CA ALA A 75 -3.78 -1.46 -22.24
C ALA A 75 -4.32 -0.45 -21.21
N ASP A 76 -4.80 -0.90 -20.07
CA ASP A 76 -5.33 -0.01 -19.05
C ASP A 76 -4.20 0.83 -18.42
N ARG A 77 -4.53 2.04 -18.00
CA ARG A 77 -3.64 2.90 -17.27
C ARG A 77 -4.07 2.86 -15.81
N ILE A 78 -3.23 2.29 -14.96
CA ILE A 78 -3.59 2.03 -13.57
C ILE A 78 -2.61 2.69 -12.60
N ALA A 79 -3.09 2.91 -11.38
CA ALA A 79 -2.29 3.37 -10.26
C ALA A 79 -2.72 2.62 -9.00
N VAL A 80 -1.83 2.61 -8.01
CA VAL A 80 -2.14 2.13 -6.67
C VAL A 80 -2.13 3.31 -5.71
N ARG A 81 -3.12 3.36 -4.83
CA ARG A 81 -3.19 4.35 -3.77
C ARG A 81 -3.20 3.65 -2.41
N THR A 82 -2.52 4.25 -1.46
CA THR A 82 -2.23 3.64 -0.16
C THR A 82 -2.50 4.63 0.95
N ARG A 83 -3.08 4.15 2.04
CA ARG A 83 -3.21 4.91 3.29
C ARG A 83 -3.16 3.98 4.49
N THR A 84 -2.73 4.52 5.62
CA THR A 84 -2.84 3.84 6.91
C THR A 84 -4.23 4.12 7.47
N VAL A 85 -4.92 3.08 7.89
CA VAL A 85 -6.26 3.19 8.50
C VAL A 85 -6.24 2.93 9.99
N HIS A 86 -5.18 2.31 10.50
CA HIS A 86 -5.00 2.07 11.92
C HIS A 86 -3.53 1.97 12.26
N LEU A 87 -3.12 2.61 13.33
CA LEU A 87 -1.76 2.59 13.82
C LEU A 87 -1.77 2.03 15.24
N GLY A 88 -1.41 0.74 15.37
CA GLY A 88 -1.33 0.05 16.65
C GLY A 88 0.03 0.22 17.32
N ASN A 89 0.31 -0.59 18.33
CA ASN A 89 1.58 -0.55 19.05
C ASN A 89 2.74 -0.98 18.15
N LYS A 90 2.74 -2.23 17.69
CA LYS A 90 3.77 -2.79 16.80
C LYS A 90 3.23 -3.09 15.41
N SER A 91 1.93 -3.08 15.23
CA SER A 91 1.29 -3.32 13.94
C SER A 91 0.58 -2.08 13.44
N PHE A 92 0.38 -2.05 12.14
CA PHE A 92 -0.42 -1.01 11.49
C PHE A 92 -1.21 -1.65 10.35
N ARG A 93 -2.26 -0.99 9.94
CA ARG A 93 -3.14 -1.49 8.87
C ARG A 93 -3.13 -0.53 7.72
N LEU A 94 -2.93 -1.08 6.52
CA LEU A 94 -3.02 -0.33 5.28
C LEU A 94 -4.28 -0.71 4.53
N GLU A 95 -4.88 0.29 3.90
CA GLU A 95 -5.85 0.11 2.85
C GLU A 95 -5.23 0.57 1.54
N GLN A 96 -5.34 -0.26 0.51
CA GLN A 96 -4.83 0.07 -0.81
C GLN A 96 -5.88 -0.24 -1.86
N GLU A 97 -5.87 0.53 -2.95
CA GLU A 97 -6.74 0.28 -4.09
C GLU A 97 -5.91 0.42 -5.37
N ILE A 98 -6.18 -0.46 -6.33
CA ILE A 98 -5.70 -0.32 -7.69
C ILE A 98 -6.88 0.18 -8.51
N PHE A 99 -6.69 1.26 -9.24
CA PHE A 99 -7.77 1.89 -10.00
C PHE A 99 -7.30 2.33 -11.38
N ASP A 100 -8.25 2.42 -12.29
CA ASP A 100 -8.04 2.95 -13.63
C ASP A 100 -7.94 4.47 -13.55
N ILE A 101 -6.83 5.03 -14.04
CA ILE A 101 -6.59 6.48 -13.95
C ILE A 101 -7.60 7.25 -14.81
N ASP A 102 -7.96 6.71 -15.95
CA ASP A 102 -8.82 7.40 -16.91
C ASP A 102 -10.30 7.35 -16.52
N THR A 103 -10.77 6.22 -15.98
CA THR A 103 -12.18 6.02 -15.62
C THR A 103 -12.48 6.20 -14.15
N GLN A 104 -11.45 6.15 -13.30
CA GLN A 104 -11.56 6.13 -11.84
C GLN A 104 -12.21 4.86 -11.28
N GLU A 105 -12.38 3.84 -12.11
CA GLU A 105 -12.91 2.55 -11.67
C GLU A 105 -11.92 1.86 -10.73
N VAL A 106 -12.38 1.45 -9.55
CA VAL A 106 -11.56 0.65 -8.63
C VAL A 106 -11.57 -0.80 -9.10
N LYS A 107 -10.40 -1.31 -9.45
CA LYS A 107 -10.23 -2.68 -9.94
C LYS A 107 -10.06 -3.70 -8.83
N SER A 108 -9.45 -3.28 -7.74
CA SER A 108 -9.08 -4.16 -6.63
C SER A 108 -8.90 -3.35 -5.37
N ARG A 109 -9.08 -4.01 -4.22
CA ARG A 109 -8.85 -3.43 -2.91
C ARG A 109 -8.07 -4.41 -2.07
N CYS A 110 -7.13 -3.88 -1.29
CA CYS A 110 -6.28 -4.66 -0.40
C CYS A 110 -6.34 -4.10 1.00
N LEU A 111 -6.60 -4.96 1.97
CA LEU A 111 -6.47 -4.64 3.39
C LEU A 111 -5.36 -5.51 3.96
N SER A 112 -4.39 -4.91 4.62
CA SER A 112 -3.26 -5.65 5.18
C SER A 112 -2.96 -5.22 6.60
N ILE A 113 -2.45 -6.17 7.37
CA ILE A 113 -1.87 -5.95 8.69
C ILE A 113 -0.39 -6.19 8.56
N LEU A 114 0.41 -5.22 9.00
CA LEU A 114 1.85 -5.23 8.83
C LEU A 114 2.53 -4.90 10.15
N VAL A 115 3.79 -5.30 10.27
CA VAL A 115 4.63 -4.96 11.41
C VAL A 115 5.93 -4.36 10.94
N LEU A 116 6.45 -3.42 11.72
CA LEU A 116 7.80 -2.91 11.56
C LEU A 116 8.77 -3.88 12.23
N TYR A 117 9.81 -4.27 11.52
CA TYR A 117 10.79 -5.25 11.99
C TYR A 117 12.18 -4.64 11.95
N ASP A 118 12.91 -4.79 13.06
CA ASP A 118 14.31 -4.36 13.13
C ASP A 118 15.20 -5.53 12.74
N LEU A 119 15.92 -5.39 11.64
CA LEU A 119 16.79 -6.45 11.11
C LEU A 119 18.02 -6.69 11.96
N GLU A 120 18.50 -5.68 12.70
CA GLU A 120 19.64 -5.84 13.62
C GLU A 120 19.24 -6.58 14.89
N GLN A 121 18.12 -6.16 15.52
CA GLN A 121 17.62 -6.77 16.75
C GLN A 121 16.83 -8.04 16.49
N LYS A 122 16.45 -8.29 15.23
CA LYS A 122 15.69 -9.47 14.78
C LYS A 122 14.38 -9.62 15.55
N GLN A 123 13.64 -8.52 15.65
CA GLN A 123 12.34 -8.49 16.33
C GLN A 123 11.46 -7.38 15.78
N SER A 124 10.15 -7.53 15.94
CA SER A 124 9.22 -6.46 15.63
C SER A 124 9.31 -5.37 16.68
N ILE A 125 9.18 -4.14 16.24
CA ILE A 125 9.28 -2.95 17.09
C ILE A 125 8.13 -2.00 16.80
N SER A 126 7.88 -1.10 17.76
CA SER A 126 6.95 0.01 17.53
C SER A 126 7.59 1.04 16.61
N PHE A 127 6.80 1.72 15.80
CA PHE A 127 7.30 2.88 15.07
C PHE A 127 7.83 3.92 16.06
N PRO A 128 8.98 4.52 15.78
CA PRO A 128 9.43 5.70 16.51
C PRO A 128 8.38 6.80 16.48
N ASP A 129 8.33 7.62 17.53
CA ASP A 129 7.32 8.67 17.65
C ASP A 129 7.29 9.61 16.46
N GLU A 130 8.44 9.93 15.89
CA GLU A 130 8.57 10.77 14.71
C GLU A 130 7.77 10.21 13.52
N TRP A 131 7.92 8.89 13.24
CA TRP A 131 7.20 8.26 12.14
C TRP A 131 5.72 8.04 12.46
N ARG A 132 5.40 7.75 13.72
CA ARG A 132 4.00 7.67 14.15
C ARG A 132 3.27 8.98 13.90
N GLN A 133 3.89 10.09 14.28
CA GLN A 133 3.30 11.40 14.05
C GLN A 133 3.20 11.72 12.57
N ALA A 134 4.23 11.38 11.79
CA ALA A 134 4.21 11.59 10.34
C ALA A 134 3.05 10.84 9.68
N ILE A 135 2.81 9.60 10.08
CA ILE A 135 1.68 8.80 9.55
C ILE A 135 0.35 9.43 9.94
N ARG A 136 0.19 9.84 11.21
CA ARG A 136 -1.04 10.48 11.67
C ARG A 136 -1.34 11.76 10.90
N ASP A 137 -0.32 12.59 10.71
CA ASP A 137 -0.46 13.86 10.00
C ASP A 137 -0.77 13.64 8.52
N TYR A 138 -0.09 12.68 7.92
CA TYR A 138 -0.26 12.40 6.49
C TYR A 138 -1.65 11.88 6.16
N ASP A 139 -2.15 10.92 6.93
CA ASP A 139 -3.43 10.27 6.67
C ASP A 139 -4.59 10.80 7.51
N GLY A 140 -4.33 11.74 8.41
CA GLY A 140 -5.36 12.35 9.22
C GLY A 140 -6.01 11.40 10.22
N ILE A 141 -5.24 10.45 10.75
CA ILE A 141 -5.72 9.49 11.77
C ILE A 141 -5.22 9.88 13.16
N LEU A 142 -5.92 9.39 14.17
CA LEU A 142 -5.58 9.69 15.57
C LEU A 142 -4.61 8.68 16.17
#